data_25829e5c04ee570a946bad4684b40940
#
_entry.id   25829e5c04ee570a946bad4684b40940
#
_cell.length_a   1.000
_cell.length_b   1.000
_cell.length_c   1.000
_cell.angle_alpha   90.00
_cell.angle_beta   90.00
_cell.angle_gamma   90.00
#
_symmetry.space_group_name_H-M   'P 1'
#
loop_
_entity.id
_entity.type
_entity.pdbx_description
1 polymer ?
#
loop_
_entity_poly.entity_id
_entity_poly.type
_entity_poly.pdbx_seq_one_letter_code
_entity_poly.pdbx_strand_id
1 'polypeptide(L)'
;LENFSWMTVVSAMGQMFYSLSIAMGILVTFGSYMKKDTSIEDSTKNVEIFDTAIAIMAGLMIIPAVFAFSGGDPDTLQAMFITLPKVFAGMGFGTGTGILFFLLVLFAAVTSSIALTESAVSTFEDELHWSRKKATVFMTVVMIFLGTLSCLGYGPLADITVIGMQFLDFFDFLTNSVMMPIAAIATCLLVSRVIGVEKIENEVTEGGHPFKRKAIFQFM
;
A
#
# COMPACT_ATOMS: atom_id res chain seq x y z
N LEU A 1 3.34 14.09 -23.80
CA LEU A 1 4.07 14.96 -22.84
C LEU A 1 3.37 16.32 -22.63
N GLU A 2 2.32 16.63 -23.37
CA GLU A 2 1.59 17.91 -23.26
C GLU A 2 0.89 18.10 -21.91
N ASN A 3 0.57 17.02 -21.20
CA ASN A 3 -0.12 17.05 -19.89
C ASN A 3 0.82 16.77 -18.70
N PHE A 4 2.13 16.86 -18.87
CA PHE A 4 3.07 16.69 -17.75
C PHE A 4 3.01 17.90 -16.82
N SER A 5 2.68 17.68 -15.55
CA SER A 5 2.65 18.72 -14.52
C SER A 5 3.41 18.26 -13.28
N TRP A 6 3.83 19.19 -12.44
CA TRP A 6 4.40 18.87 -11.13
C TRP A 6 3.45 18.07 -10.25
N MET A 7 2.14 18.28 -10.41
CA MET A 7 1.11 17.51 -9.71
C MET A 7 1.15 16.03 -10.10
N THR A 8 1.45 15.69 -11.36
CA THR A 8 1.64 14.30 -11.80
C THR A 8 2.79 13.63 -11.07
N VAL A 9 3.90 14.36 -10.85
CA VAL A 9 5.06 13.85 -10.09
C VAL A 9 4.67 13.60 -8.63
N VAL A 10 4.00 14.57 -8.00
CA VAL A 10 3.55 14.44 -6.60
C VAL A 10 2.58 13.26 -6.43
N SER A 11 1.63 13.11 -7.34
CA SER A 11 0.70 11.97 -7.32
C SER A 11 1.42 10.63 -7.49
N ALA A 12 2.37 10.56 -8.42
CA ALA A 12 3.17 9.35 -8.63
C ALA A 12 4.03 9.00 -7.40
N MET A 13 4.61 10.00 -6.74
CA MET A 13 5.33 9.81 -5.48
C MET A 13 4.39 9.31 -4.37
N GLY A 14 3.21 9.89 -4.22
CA GLY A 14 2.21 9.44 -3.25
C GLY A 14 1.82 7.98 -3.49
N GLN A 15 1.57 7.60 -4.73
CA GLN A 15 1.27 6.22 -5.10
C GLN A 15 2.44 5.26 -4.81
N MET A 16 3.68 5.69 -5.03
CA MET A 16 4.86 4.89 -4.70
C MET A 16 5.00 4.68 -3.18
N PHE A 17 4.75 5.70 -2.37
CA PHE A 17 4.74 5.58 -0.90
C PHE A 17 3.71 4.53 -0.44
N TYR A 18 2.53 4.57 -1.04
CA TYR A 18 1.45 3.62 -0.75
C TYR A 18 1.81 2.19 -1.16
N SER A 19 2.30 2.00 -2.39
CA SER A 19 2.66 0.69 -2.95
C SER A 19 3.76 0.01 -2.14
N LEU A 20 4.81 0.76 -1.75
CA LEU A 20 5.92 0.27 -0.93
C LEU A 20 5.60 0.21 0.57
N SER A 21 4.37 0.53 0.98
CA SER A 21 3.93 0.57 2.39
C SER A 21 4.79 1.46 3.29
N ILE A 22 5.33 2.55 2.73
CA ILE A 22 6.16 3.51 3.47
C ILE A 22 5.26 4.35 4.38
N ALA A 23 5.73 4.60 5.61
CA ALA A 23 5.02 5.38 6.63
C ALA A 23 3.69 4.79 7.14
N MET A 24 3.39 3.53 6.85
CA MET A 24 2.20 2.80 7.34
C MET A 24 2.47 1.94 8.58
N GLY A 25 3.69 1.91 9.09
CA GLY A 25 4.09 1.04 10.20
C GLY A 25 4.34 -0.42 9.81
N ILE A 26 3.85 -0.88 8.66
CA ILE A 26 3.97 -2.28 8.21
C ILE A 26 5.43 -2.71 8.15
N LEU A 27 6.29 -1.93 7.50
CA LEU A 27 7.71 -2.26 7.36
C LEU A 27 8.44 -2.29 8.71
N VAL A 28 8.04 -1.46 9.67
CA VAL A 28 8.58 -1.47 11.04
C VAL A 28 8.17 -2.76 11.75
N THR A 29 6.89 -3.12 11.70
CA THR A 29 6.36 -4.35 12.31
C THR A 29 7.02 -5.59 11.72
N PHE A 30 7.05 -5.72 10.40
CA PHE A 30 7.70 -6.88 9.76
C PHE A 30 9.21 -6.89 9.97
N GLY A 31 9.87 -5.72 10.00
CA GLY A 31 11.26 -5.58 10.34
C GLY A 31 11.59 -6.14 11.73
N SER A 32 10.72 -5.91 12.72
CA SER A 32 10.89 -6.45 14.08
C SER A 32 10.81 -7.98 14.16
N TYR A 33 10.20 -8.64 13.17
CA TYR A 33 10.10 -10.09 13.08
C TYR A 33 11.23 -10.73 12.26
N MET A 34 12.09 -9.92 11.62
CA MET A 34 13.20 -10.42 10.83
C MET A 34 14.28 -11.04 11.72
N LYS A 35 14.93 -12.09 11.22
CA LYS A 35 16.07 -12.68 11.89
C LYS A 35 17.31 -11.80 11.73
N LYS A 36 18.16 -11.78 12.72
CA LYS A 36 19.39 -10.95 12.76
C LYS A 36 20.43 -11.28 11.67
N ASP A 37 20.35 -12.46 11.10
CA ASP A 37 21.21 -12.91 9.99
C ASP A 37 20.69 -12.49 8.60
N THR A 38 19.53 -11.83 8.53
CA THR A 38 18.92 -11.42 7.27
C THR A 38 19.48 -10.06 6.82
N SER A 39 19.95 -9.99 5.58
CA SER A 39 20.40 -8.72 4.97
C SER A 39 19.22 -7.77 4.75
N ILE A 40 19.20 -6.66 5.48
CA ILE A 40 18.17 -5.62 5.34
C ILE A 40 18.26 -4.96 3.95
N GLU A 41 19.49 -4.67 3.50
CA GLU A 41 19.70 -4.01 2.19
C GLU A 41 19.22 -4.88 1.02
N ASP A 42 19.54 -6.17 1.02
CA ASP A 42 19.11 -7.07 -0.05
C ASP A 42 17.59 -7.33 0.00
N SER A 43 17.01 -7.41 1.19
CA SER A 43 15.57 -7.54 1.37
C SER A 43 14.81 -6.31 0.81
N THR A 44 15.26 -5.11 1.17
CA THR A 44 14.69 -3.84 0.68
C THR A 44 14.81 -3.73 -0.85
N LYS A 45 15.99 -4.08 -1.39
CA LYS A 45 16.21 -4.08 -2.85
C LYS A 45 15.28 -5.05 -3.58
N ASN A 46 15.06 -6.23 -3.04
CA ASN A 46 14.13 -7.20 -3.63
C ASN A 46 12.70 -6.67 -3.63
N VAL A 47 12.23 -6.06 -2.53
CA VAL A 47 10.91 -5.41 -2.47
C VAL A 47 10.80 -4.33 -3.56
N GLU A 48 11.79 -3.43 -3.66
CA GLU A 48 11.84 -2.36 -4.65
C GLU A 48 11.73 -2.90 -6.09
N ILE A 49 12.52 -3.94 -6.43
CA ILE A 49 12.53 -4.52 -7.78
C ILE A 49 11.21 -5.21 -8.10
N PHE A 50 10.70 -6.05 -7.20
CA PHE A 50 9.47 -6.80 -7.45
C PHE A 50 8.25 -5.89 -7.50
N ASP A 51 8.12 -4.92 -6.62
CA ASP A 51 7.03 -3.95 -6.63
C ASP A 51 7.02 -3.16 -7.95
N THR A 52 8.17 -2.60 -8.33
CA THR A 52 8.30 -1.83 -9.58
C THR A 52 8.01 -2.69 -10.81
N ALA A 53 8.53 -3.92 -10.87
CA ALA A 53 8.30 -4.81 -11.99
C ALA A 53 6.81 -5.17 -12.14
N ILE A 54 6.15 -5.52 -11.04
CA ILE A 54 4.72 -5.84 -11.03
C ILE A 54 3.88 -4.63 -11.40
N ALA A 55 4.19 -3.44 -10.87
CA ALA A 55 3.48 -2.21 -11.19
C ALA A 55 3.56 -1.86 -12.68
N ILE A 56 4.75 -1.97 -13.28
CA ILE A 56 4.94 -1.74 -14.72
C ILE A 56 4.17 -2.78 -15.54
N MET A 57 4.25 -4.06 -15.19
CA MET A 57 3.54 -5.13 -15.91
C MET A 57 2.02 -4.95 -15.81
N ALA A 58 1.50 -4.64 -14.63
CA ALA A 58 0.07 -4.37 -14.42
C ALA A 58 -0.38 -3.15 -15.23
N GLY A 59 0.40 -2.07 -15.22
CA GLY A 59 0.12 -0.87 -16.02
C GLY A 59 0.07 -1.15 -17.52
N LEU A 60 1.05 -1.89 -18.04
CA LEU A 60 1.09 -2.29 -19.45
C LEU A 60 -0.07 -3.21 -19.86
N MET A 61 -0.63 -3.96 -18.93
CA MET A 61 -1.78 -4.82 -19.19
C MET A 61 -3.10 -4.07 -19.06
N ILE A 62 -3.29 -3.31 -17.97
CA ILE A 62 -4.57 -2.70 -17.63
C ILE A 62 -4.84 -1.45 -18.46
N ILE A 63 -3.86 -0.55 -18.59
CA ILE A 63 -4.05 0.73 -19.28
C ILE A 63 -4.53 0.57 -20.72
N PRO A 64 -3.87 -0.23 -21.58
CA PRO A 64 -4.35 -0.45 -22.95
C PRO A 64 -5.73 -1.11 -23.00
N ALA A 65 -6.02 -2.05 -22.08
CA ALA A 65 -7.30 -2.73 -22.02
C ALA A 65 -8.43 -1.73 -21.67
N VAL A 66 -8.20 -0.84 -20.73
CA VAL A 66 -9.16 0.22 -20.36
C VAL A 66 -9.42 1.16 -21.54
N PHE A 67 -8.35 1.63 -22.20
CA PHE A 67 -8.52 2.51 -23.37
C PHE A 67 -9.29 1.84 -24.52
N ALA A 68 -9.08 0.55 -24.75
CA ALA A 68 -9.76 -0.19 -25.82
C ALA A 68 -11.26 -0.39 -25.56
N PHE A 69 -11.68 -0.50 -24.29
CA PHE A 69 -13.04 -0.90 -23.94
C PHE A 69 -13.88 0.19 -23.25
N SER A 70 -13.27 1.22 -22.64
CA SER A 70 -13.99 2.29 -21.93
C SER A 70 -13.93 3.67 -22.58
N GLY A 71 -13.27 3.80 -23.74
CA GLY A 71 -13.15 5.07 -24.44
C GLY A 71 -12.26 6.12 -23.75
N GLY A 72 -11.45 5.70 -22.78
CA GLY A 72 -10.37 6.53 -22.22
C GLY A 72 -10.68 7.27 -20.91
N ASP A 73 -11.79 7.00 -20.26
CA ASP A 73 -12.05 7.55 -18.92
C ASP A 73 -11.76 6.48 -17.83
N PRO A 74 -10.60 6.55 -17.16
CA PRO A 74 -10.17 5.53 -16.22
C PRO A 74 -10.53 5.90 -14.79
N ASP A 75 -11.76 5.69 -14.39
CA ASP A 75 -12.02 5.44 -12.98
C ASP A 75 -11.44 4.07 -12.63
N THR A 76 -10.52 4.01 -11.66
CA THR A 76 -9.75 2.79 -11.33
C THR A 76 -10.65 1.63 -10.91
N LEU A 77 -11.72 1.91 -10.16
CA LEU A 77 -12.71 0.90 -9.76
C LEU A 77 -13.51 0.41 -10.96
N GLN A 78 -13.92 1.32 -11.84
CA GLN A 78 -14.61 0.96 -13.08
C GLN A 78 -13.69 0.15 -14.00
N ALA A 79 -12.41 0.50 -14.08
CA ALA A 79 -11.44 -0.25 -14.87
C ALA A 79 -11.33 -1.70 -14.38
N MET A 80 -11.18 -1.91 -13.08
CA MET A 80 -10.92 -3.23 -12.50
C MET A 80 -12.17 -4.12 -12.46
N PHE A 81 -13.31 -3.60 -12.02
CA PHE A 81 -14.50 -4.41 -11.75
C PHE A 81 -15.58 -4.35 -12.86
N ILE A 82 -15.53 -3.38 -13.75
CA ILE A 82 -16.47 -3.25 -14.84
C ILE A 82 -15.81 -3.50 -16.20
N THR A 83 -14.66 -2.88 -16.47
CA THR A 83 -14.00 -2.97 -17.78
C THR A 83 -13.29 -4.29 -17.99
N LEU A 84 -12.48 -4.75 -17.02
CA LEU A 84 -11.76 -6.02 -17.15
C LEU A 84 -12.66 -7.25 -17.35
N PRO A 85 -13.80 -7.41 -16.65
CA PRO A 85 -14.75 -8.47 -16.96
C PRO A 85 -15.26 -8.45 -18.40
N LYS A 86 -15.48 -7.26 -18.98
CA LYS A 86 -15.88 -7.13 -20.39
C LYS A 86 -14.74 -7.54 -21.33
N VAL A 87 -13.51 -7.18 -21.02
CA VAL A 87 -12.31 -7.62 -21.74
C VAL A 87 -12.23 -9.14 -21.74
N PHE A 88 -12.34 -9.77 -20.56
CA PHE A 88 -12.29 -11.23 -20.44
C PHE A 88 -13.45 -11.90 -21.20
N ALA A 89 -14.65 -11.35 -21.16
CA ALA A 89 -15.78 -11.88 -21.91
C ALA A 89 -15.55 -11.91 -23.44
N GLY A 90 -14.72 -11.02 -23.97
CA GLY A 90 -14.30 -11.00 -25.37
C GLY A 90 -13.18 -11.99 -25.74
N MET A 91 -12.57 -12.68 -24.77
CA MET A 91 -11.50 -13.64 -24.98
C MET A 91 -12.03 -15.07 -25.13
N GLY A 92 -11.43 -15.89 -25.96
CA GLY A 92 -11.87 -17.27 -26.20
C GLY A 92 -11.84 -18.18 -24.94
N PHE A 93 -11.00 -17.88 -23.95
CA PHE A 93 -10.94 -18.54 -22.63
C PHE A 93 -11.20 -17.55 -21.48
N GLY A 94 -12.03 -16.55 -21.73
CA GLY A 94 -12.21 -15.38 -20.84
C GLY A 94 -12.74 -15.70 -19.45
N THR A 95 -13.67 -16.66 -19.33
CA THR A 95 -14.22 -17.05 -18.01
C THR A 95 -13.13 -17.61 -17.09
N GLY A 96 -12.28 -18.51 -17.61
CA GLY A 96 -11.18 -19.10 -16.84
C GLY A 96 -10.14 -18.05 -16.43
N THR A 97 -9.77 -17.18 -17.37
CA THR A 97 -8.83 -16.07 -17.13
C THR A 97 -9.40 -15.09 -16.09
N GLY A 98 -10.69 -14.75 -16.18
CA GLY A 98 -11.35 -13.87 -15.23
C GLY A 98 -11.40 -14.44 -13.83
N ILE A 99 -11.78 -15.72 -13.68
CA ILE A 99 -11.77 -16.40 -12.38
C ILE A 99 -10.37 -16.38 -11.77
N LEU A 100 -9.35 -16.75 -12.53
CA LEU A 100 -7.97 -16.76 -12.05
C LEU A 100 -7.50 -15.36 -11.64
N PHE A 101 -7.80 -14.34 -12.45
CA PHE A 101 -7.46 -12.95 -12.16
C PHE A 101 -8.09 -12.48 -10.84
N PHE A 102 -9.40 -12.65 -10.67
CA PHE A 102 -10.08 -12.19 -9.46
C PHE A 102 -9.71 -13.01 -8.21
N LEU A 103 -9.35 -14.28 -8.35
CA LEU A 103 -8.77 -15.06 -7.26
C LEU A 103 -7.41 -14.50 -6.83
N LEU A 104 -6.54 -14.15 -7.77
CA LEU A 104 -5.25 -13.51 -7.47
C LEU A 104 -5.44 -12.15 -6.79
N VAL A 105 -6.39 -11.34 -7.26
CA VAL A 105 -6.75 -10.06 -6.62
C VAL A 105 -7.24 -10.28 -5.19
N LEU A 106 -8.10 -11.28 -4.97
CA LEU A 106 -8.59 -11.63 -3.65
C LEU A 106 -7.43 -12.02 -2.71
N PHE A 107 -6.52 -12.88 -3.15
CA PHE A 107 -5.36 -13.26 -2.33
C PHE A 107 -4.43 -12.07 -2.04
N ALA A 108 -4.20 -11.19 -3.02
CA ALA A 108 -3.43 -9.97 -2.82
C ALA A 108 -4.10 -9.04 -1.79
N ALA A 109 -5.42 -8.87 -1.86
CA ALA A 109 -6.17 -8.07 -0.90
C ALA A 109 -6.13 -8.67 0.52
N VAL A 110 -6.27 -9.98 0.65
CA VAL A 110 -6.22 -10.68 1.95
C VAL A 110 -4.83 -10.55 2.58
N THR A 111 -3.74 -10.74 1.83
CA THR A 111 -2.38 -10.61 2.36
C THR A 111 -2.08 -9.19 2.83
N SER A 112 -2.50 -8.17 2.07
CA SER A 112 -2.36 -6.77 2.45
C SER A 112 -3.19 -6.42 3.69
N SER A 113 -4.42 -6.93 3.77
CA SER A 113 -5.30 -6.77 4.92
C SER A 113 -4.72 -7.38 6.21
N ILE A 114 -4.10 -8.55 6.10
CA ILE A 114 -3.39 -9.18 7.23
C ILE A 114 -2.22 -8.32 7.68
N ALA A 115 -1.41 -7.80 6.75
CA ALA A 115 -0.26 -6.97 7.07
C ALA A 115 -0.64 -5.67 7.79
N LEU A 116 -1.68 -4.97 7.31
CA LEU A 116 -2.21 -3.77 7.96
C LEU A 116 -2.77 -4.07 9.36
N THR A 117 -3.51 -5.18 9.49
CA THR A 117 -4.06 -5.60 10.79
C THR A 117 -2.96 -5.95 11.77
N GLU A 118 -1.92 -6.66 11.34
CA GLU A 118 -0.79 -7.03 12.16
C GLU A 118 -0.04 -5.80 12.68
N SER A 119 0.19 -4.80 11.83
CA SER A 119 0.81 -3.54 12.24
C SER A 119 0.02 -2.84 13.33
N ALA A 120 -1.30 -2.78 13.22
CA ALA A 120 -2.14 -2.18 14.24
C ALA A 120 -2.20 -3.02 15.53
N VAL A 121 -2.33 -4.35 15.39
CA VAL A 121 -2.37 -5.26 16.55
C VAL A 121 -1.09 -5.20 17.34
N SER A 122 0.08 -5.25 16.69
CA SER A 122 1.37 -5.15 17.39
C SER A 122 1.52 -3.80 18.11
N THR A 123 1.08 -2.70 17.50
CA THR A 123 1.09 -1.40 18.17
C THR A 123 0.21 -1.38 19.42
N PHE A 124 -0.98 -1.99 19.41
CA PHE A 124 -1.82 -2.09 20.60
C PHE A 124 -1.24 -3.02 21.67
N GLU A 125 -0.53 -4.08 21.28
CA GLU A 125 0.17 -4.95 22.22
C GLU A 125 1.31 -4.20 22.91
N ASP A 126 2.13 -3.48 22.14
CA ASP A 126 3.32 -2.80 22.66
C ASP A 126 2.97 -1.54 23.47
N GLU A 127 2.09 -0.67 22.98
CA GLU A 127 1.80 0.62 23.61
C GLU A 127 0.70 0.55 24.68
N LEU A 128 -0.36 -0.22 24.43
CA LEU A 128 -1.50 -0.32 25.34
C LEU A 128 -1.46 -1.59 26.21
N HIS A 129 -0.45 -2.43 26.04
CA HIS A 129 -0.30 -3.71 26.73
C HIS A 129 -1.56 -4.58 26.66
N TRP A 130 -2.25 -4.53 25.52
CA TRP A 130 -3.41 -5.38 25.29
C TRP A 130 -2.97 -6.78 24.95
N SER A 131 -3.78 -7.77 25.33
CA SER A 131 -3.57 -9.13 24.80
C SER A 131 -3.85 -9.17 23.29
N ARG A 132 -3.07 -9.94 22.54
CA ARG A 132 -3.23 -10.11 21.08
C ARG A 132 -4.67 -10.39 20.66
N LYS A 133 -5.36 -11.27 21.40
CA LYS A 133 -6.75 -11.58 21.15
C LYS A 133 -7.68 -10.35 21.23
N LYS A 134 -7.48 -9.51 22.27
CA LYS A 134 -8.27 -8.29 22.46
C LYS A 134 -8.00 -7.28 21.34
N ALA A 135 -6.74 -7.05 21.00
CA ALA A 135 -6.33 -6.14 19.92
C ALA A 135 -6.89 -6.60 18.56
N THR A 136 -6.76 -7.90 18.24
CA THR A 136 -7.29 -8.47 16.99
C THR A 136 -8.81 -8.34 16.89
N VAL A 137 -9.56 -8.66 17.95
CA VAL A 137 -11.03 -8.52 17.95
C VAL A 137 -11.43 -7.06 17.75
N PHE A 138 -10.77 -6.14 18.45
CA PHE A 138 -11.03 -4.70 18.32
C PHE A 138 -10.79 -4.23 16.87
N MET A 139 -9.63 -4.57 16.30
CA MET A 139 -9.30 -4.21 14.91
C MET A 139 -10.28 -4.83 13.90
N THR A 140 -10.70 -6.07 14.12
CA THR A 140 -11.71 -6.72 13.27
C THR A 140 -13.03 -5.94 13.28
N VAL A 141 -13.50 -5.50 14.45
CA VAL A 141 -14.73 -4.70 14.57
C VAL A 141 -14.57 -3.36 13.83
N VAL A 142 -13.44 -2.67 14.02
CA VAL A 142 -13.15 -1.41 13.33
C VAL A 142 -13.13 -1.59 11.82
N MET A 143 -12.44 -2.63 11.31
CA MET A 143 -12.36 -2.92 9.89
C MET A 143 -13.73 -3.26 9.27
N ILE A 144 -14.55 -4.05 9.97
CA ILE A 144 -15.91 -4.36 9.50
C ILE A 144 -16.75 -3.09 9.46
N PHE A 145 -16.68 -2.26 10.48
CA PHE A 145 -17.45 -1.01 10.55
C PHE A 145 -17.05 -0.04 9.41
N LEU A 146 -15.77 0.28 9.29
CA LEU A 146 -15.28 1.22 8.27
C LEU A 146 -15.42 0.65 6.85
N GLY A 147 -15.16 -0.66 6.68
CA GLY A 147 -15.35 -1.34 5.41
C GLY A 147 -16.81 -1.38 4.96
N THR A 148 -17.73 -1.58 5.91
CA THR A 148 -19.18 -1.52 5.60
C THR A 148 -19.59 -0.11 5.16
N LEU A 149 -19.12 0.94 5.82
CA LEU A 149 -19.37 2.31 5.39
C LEU A 149 -18.83 2.58 3.98
N SER A 150 -17.61 2.13 3.70
CA SER A 150 -16.99 2.26 2.37
C SER A 150 -17.79 1.52 1.29
N CYS A 151 -18.25 0.30 1.56
CA CYS A 151 -19.08 -0.46 0.62
C CYS A 151 -20.45 0.20 0.38
N LEU A 152 -21.11 0.65 1.43
CA LEU A 152 -22.43 1.26 1.35
C LEU A 152 -22.37 2.63 0.66
N GLY A 153 -21.24 3.31 0.66
CA GLY A 153 -21.02 4.59 -0.04
C GLY A 153 -21.20 4.48 -1.56
N TYR A 154 -21.02 3.30 -2.15
CA TYR A 154 -21.31 3.06 -3.58
C TYR A 154 -22.72 2.51 -3.84
N GLY A 155 -23.57 2.45 -2.84
CA GLY A 155 -24.92 1.92 -2.92
C GLY A 155 -25.92 2.78 -2.14
N PRO A 156 -26.54 2.25 -1.07
CA PRO A 156 -27.60 2.95 -0.33
C PRO A 156 -27.20 4.29 0.29
N LEU A 157 -25.91 4.52 0.52
CA LEU A 157 -25.38 5.76 1.13
C LEU A 157 -24.64 6.64 0.11
N ALA A 158 -24.83 6.43 -1.19
CA ALA A 158 -24.16 7.20 -2.26
C ALA A 158 -24.42 8.71 -2.20
N ASP A 159 -25.59 9.10 -1.68
CA ASP A 159 -25.98 10.52 -1.53
C ASP A 159 -25.37 11.17 -0.27
N ILE A 160 -24.79 10.37 0.63
CA ILE A 160 -24.17 10.87 1.86
C ILE A 160 -22.67 11.04 1.62
N THR A 161 -22.24 12.30 1.57
CA THR A 161 -20.83 12.64 1.35
C THR A 161 -20.22 13.31 2.58
N VAL A 162 -18.93 13.07 2.81
CA VAL A 162 -18.12 13.75 3.83
C VAL A 162 -17.18 14.72 3.11
N ILE A 163 -17.33 16.01 3.36
CA ILE A 163 -16.58 17.09 2.67
C ILE A 163 -16.73 17.01 1.12
N GLY A 164 -17.89 16.56 0.64
CA GLY A 164 -18.14 16.41 -0.80
C GLY A 164 -17.55 15.15 -1.43
N MET A 165 -16.95 14.25 -0.64
CA MET A 165 -16.37 12.97 -1.08
C MET A 165 -17.19 11.79 -0.56
N GLN A 166 -17.24 10.70 -1.29
CA GLN A 166 -17.80 9.44 -0.79
C GLN A 166 -16.93 8.86 0.34
N PHE A 167 -17.46 7.94 1.14
CA PHE A 167 -16.75 7.42 2.31
C PHE A 167 -15.39 6.82 1.96
N LEU A 168 -15.27 6.02 0.90
CA LEU A 168 -13.99 5.44 0.50
C LEU A 168 -12.99 6.53 0.10
N ASP A 169 -13.42 7.49 -0.71
CA ASP A 169 -12.58 8.59 -1.18
C ASP A 169 -12.14 9.49 -0.02
N PHE A 170 -13.03 9.71 0.95
CA PHE A 170 -12.70 10.46 2.17
C PHE A 170 -11.66 9.73 3.02
N PHE A 171 -11.81 8.42 3.22
CA PHE A 171 -10.83 7.63 3.98
C PHE A 171 -9.49 7.56 3.24
N ASP A 172 -9.51 7.41 1.92
CA ASP A 172 -8.30 7.45 1.09
C ASP A 172 -7.59 8.81 1.20
N PHE A 173 -8.33 9.91 1.05
CA PHE A 173 -7.80 11.25 1.24
C PHE A 173 -7.18 11.44 2.63
N LEU A 174 -7.89 11.05 3.68
CA LEU A 174 -7.43 11.18 5.05
C LEU A 174 -6.15 10.38 5.31
N THR A 175 -6.11 9.13 4.87
CA THR A 175 -4.96 8.25 5.10
C THR A 175 -3.78 8.59 4.21
N ASN A 176 -3.98 8.69 2.90
CA ASN A 176 -2.90 8.83 1.93
C ASN A 176 -2.42 10.28 1.75
N SER A 177 -3.36 11.25 1.75
CA SER A 177 -2.97 12.64 1.50
C SER A 177 -2.63 13.41 2.78
N VAL A 178 -3.10 12.98 3.95
CA VAL A 178 -2.88 13.68 5.22
C VAL A 178 -2.00 12.88 6.18
N MET A 179 -2.44 11.70 6.60
CA MET A 179 -1.76 10.95 7.65
C MET A 179 -0.40 10.40 7.21
N MET A 180 -0.30 9.87 6.00
CA MET A 180 0.92 9.26 5.49
C MET A 180 2.08 10.27 5.33
N PRO A 181 1.90 11.46 4.72
CA PRO A 181 2.97 12.47 4.68
C PRO A 181 3.42 12.92 6.08
N ILE A 182 2.48 13.10 7.02
CA ILE A 182 2.81 13.46 8.40
C ILE A 182 3.64 12.35 9.05
N ALA A 183 3.24 11.09 8.92
CA ALA A 183 3.96 9.95 9.45
C ALA A 183 5.35 9.80 8.80
N ALA A 184 5.49 10.05 7.49
CA ALA A 184 6.77 10.04 6.80
C ALA A 184 7.73 11.11 7.33
N ILE A 185 7.26 12.34 7.48
CA ILE A 185 8.04 13.45 8.05
C ILE A 185 8.45 13.12 9.49
N ALA A 186 7.51 12.63 10.32
CA ALA A 186 7.80 12.25 11.70
C ALA A 186 8.85 11.14 11.77
N THR A 187 8.77 10.13 10.91
CA THR A 187 9.76 9.05 10.82
C THR A 187 11.14 9.58 10.41
N CYS A 188 11.20 10.45 9.40
CA CYS A 188 12.47 11.07 8.98
C CYS A 188 13.10 11.90 10.11
N LEU A 189 12.30 12.66 10.86
CA LEU A 189 12.78 13.43 12.02
C LEU A 189 13.25 12.51 13.15
N LEU A 190 12.54 11.43 13.43
CA LEU A 190 12.91 10.44 14.42
C LEU A 190 14.26 9.79 14.06
N VAL A 191 14.40 9.35 12.82
CA VAL A 191 15.62 8.72 12.32
C VAL A 191 16.80 9.69 12.35
N SER A 192 16.63 10.91 11.84
CA SER A 192 17.73 11.87 11.70
C SER A 192 18.16 12.50 13.02
N ARG A 193 17.23 12.74 13.95
CA ARG A 193 17.52 13.49 15.20
C ARG A 193 17.58 12.67 16.47
N VAL A 194 16.87 11.54 16.52
CA VAL A 194 16.75 10.74 17.75
C VAL A 194 17.55 9.46 17.65
N ILE A 195 17.34 8.67 16.60
CA ILE A 195 18.01 7.37 16.41
C ILE A 195 19.46 7.59 16.00
N GLY A 196 19.70 8.43 15.01
CA GLY A 196 21.00 8.68 14.42
C GLY A 196 21.39 7.63 13.37
N VAL A 197 22.15 8.09 12.36
CA VAL A 197 22.58 7.25 11.23
C VAL A 197 23.49 6.09 11.67
N GLU A 198 24.30 6.30 12.72
CA GLU A 198 25.23 5.27 13.25
C GLU A 198 24.50 4.03 13.77
N LYS A 199 23.34 4.20 14.44
CA LYS A 199 22.56 3.06 14.92
C LYS A 199 21.97 2.26 13.76
N ILE A 200 21.51 2.96 12.71
CA ILE A 200 20.98 2.31 11.51
C ILE A 200 22.10 1.57 10.78
N GLU A 201 23.30 2.16 10.69
CA GLU A 201 24.46 1.50 10.10
C GLU A 201 24.80 0.21 10.85
N ASN A 202 24.82 0.26 12.17
CA ASN A 202 25.09 -0.90 13.00
C ASN A 202 24.05 -2.02 12.78
N GLU A 203 22.78 -1.66 12.71
CA GLU A 203 21.69 -2.61 12.45
C GLU A 203 21.78 -3.23 11.04
N VAL A 204 22.05 -2.41 10.02
CA VAL A 204 22.19 -2.90 8.64
C VAL A 204 23.42 -3.79 8.46
N THR A 205 24.50 -3.53 9.22
CA THR A 205 25.74 -4.32 9.18
C THR A 205 25.74 -5.48 10.17
N GLU A 206 24.73 -5.61 11.01
CA GLU A 206 24.56 -6.76 11.90
C GLU A 206 24.51 -8.05 11.05
N GLY A 207 25.18 -9.09 11.47
CA GLY A 207 25.32 -10.32 10.67
C GLY A 207 26.43 -10.29 9.59
N GLY A 208 27.24 -9.22 9.53
CA GLY A 208 28.39 -9.12 8.60
C GLY A 208 28.02 -8.66 7.19
N HIS A 209 26.84 -8.10 7.00
CA HIS A 209 26.40 -7.57 5.72
C HIS A 209 26.97 -6.15 5.45
N PRO A 210 27.48 -5.84 4.23
CA PRO A 210 28.00 -4.51 3.93
C PRO A 210 26.85 -3.52 3.64
N PHE A 211 26.93 -2.31 4.19
CA PHE A 211 26.00 -1.22 3.83
C PHE A 211 26.48 -0.48 2.57
N LYS A 212 26.17 -1.00 1.39
CA LYS A 212 26.63 -0.48 0.09
C LYS A 212 26.01 0.86 -0.27
N ARG A 213 24.76 1.11 0.15
CA ARG A 213 24.00 2.35 -0.18
C ARG A 213 24.11 3.42 0.90
N LYS A 214 25.08 3.33 1.83
CA LYS A 214 25.27 4.30 2.92
C LYS A 214 25.34 5.75 2.46
N ALA A 215 26.10 6.04 1.40
CA ALA A 215 26.25 7.40 0.88
C ALA A 215 24.93 7.98 0.38
N ILE A 216 24.10 7.17 -0.27
CA ILE A 216 22.77 7.60 -0.74
C ILE A 216 21.85 7.85 0.46
N PHE A 217 21.86 6.97 1.44
CA PHE A 217 21.04 7.10 2.66
C PHE A 217 21.42 8.35 3.48
N GLN A 218 22.70 8.72 3.53
CA GLN A 218 23.14 9.92 4.24
C GLN A 218 22.80 11.22 3.51
N PHE A 219 22.66 11.17 2.17
CA PHE A 219 22.33 12.33 1.36
C PHE A 219 20.82 12.64 1.36
N MET A 220 19.98 11.65 1.55
CA MET A 220 18.52 11.77 1.63
C MET A 220 18.05 12.25 3.00
#